data_52edd9be7b18e6776623c40e23a516b9
#
_entry.id   52edd9be7b18e6776623c40e23a516b9
#
_cell.length_a   1.000
_cell.length_b   1.000
_cell.length_c   1.000
_cell.angle_alpha   90.00
_cell.angle_beta   90.00
_cell.angle_gamma   90.00
#
_symmetry.space_group_name_H-M   'P 1'
#
loop_
_entity.id
_entity.type
_entity.pdbx_description
1 polymer ?
#
loop_
_entity_poly.entity_id
_entity_poly.type
_entity_poly.pdbx_seq_one_letter_code
_entity_poly.pdbx_strand_id
1 'polypeptide(L)'
;MSRTPAASSPHMAAKPAVRPLDRTAILRTASVALRSDSVEIHRLDDHLYRSYRLSDPSNDDTFCVLKCPPAPNTRLLRHEQDRLSTEAYCLQILSRRRGSPVVQQPALLDHQPASFTLVGPQSGIILSDLETPLSPSRRRALDRNLGQHVRRLNAITCPTFGQLQRPQHQSWARCFASMLLEAVRDAEDGLVSLPYSEVRAQLKRHWDRLDSVPDARLTITELPADGVVFDERTGEVRGLVDYGSAMWADPMFGDCFVRASEGFVEGYGAVDGEDQRVRRLL
;
A
#
# COMPACT_ATOMS: atom_id res chain seq x y z
N MET A 1 27.60 50.57 16.97
CA MET A 1 28.06 49.32 16.34
C MET A 1 27.43 48.16 17.10
N SER A 2 26.25 47.74 16.66
CA SER A 2 25.50 46.60 17.25
C SER A 2 25.75 45.35 16.40
N ARG A 3 26.32 44.32 16.99
CA ARG A 3 26.47 43.01 16.36
C ARG A 3 25.17 42.21 16.55
N THR A 4 24.55 41.83 15.43
CA THR A 4 23.44 40.88 15.35
C THR A 4 23.99 39.46 15.60
N PRO A 5 23.35 38.62 16.44
CA PRO A 5 23.80 37.23 16.60
C PRO A 5 23.38 36.41 15.39
N ALA A 6 24.29 35.56 14.92
CA ALA A 6 24.10 34.63 13.83
C ALA A 6 23.02 33.57 14.20
N ALA A 7 22.07 33.36 13.30
CA ALA A 7 21.07 32.32 13.42
C ALA A 7 21.75 30.94 13.39
N SER A 8 21.55 30.15 14.43
CA SER A 8 21.99 28.77 14.52
C SER A 8 21.20 27.91 13.53
N SER A 9 21.87 27.20 12.64
CA SER A 9 21.35 26.22 11.72
C SER A 9 20.57 25.11 12.47
N PRO A 10 19.41 24.64 11.95
CA PRO A 10 18.71 23.56 12.60
C PRO A 10 19.56 22.28 12.51
N HIS A 11 19.84 21.70 13.66
CA HIS A 11 20.43 20.37 13.79
C HIS A 11 19.56 19.38 13.01
N MET A 12 20.08 18.80 11.96
CA MET A 12 19.54 17.58 11.37
C MET A 12 19.60 16.50 12.45
N ALA A 13 18.45 16.10 12.95
CA ALA A 13 18.34 14.95 13.83
C ALA A 13 18.90 13.72 13.09
N ALA A 14 19.92 13.10 13.68
CA ALA A 14 20.51 11.88 13.15
C ALA A 14 19.40 10.82 12.99
N LYS A 15 19.25 10.23 11.79
CA LYS A 15 18.36 9.10 11.58
C LYS A 15 18.70 8.02 12.60
N PRO A 16 17.72 7.45 13.32
CA PRO A 16 17.97 6.37 14.26
C PRO A 16 18.68 5.22 13.53
N ALA A 17 19.74 4.70 14.14
CA ALA A 17 20.48 3.57 13.59
C ALA A 17 19.52 2.40 13.39
N VAL A 18 19.46 1.87 12.18
CA VAL A 18 18.65 0.69 11.86
C VAL A 18 19.14 -0.46 12.72
N ARG A 19 18.30 -0.96 13.63
CA ARG A 19 18.63 -2.13 14.43
C ARG A 19 18.79 -3.34 13.52
N PRO A 20 19.78 -4.23 13.78
CA PRO A 20 19.89 -5.49 13.07
C PRO A 20 18.59 -6.29 13.19
N LEU A 21 18.19 -6.97 12.12
CA LEU A 21 17.05 -7.87 12.15
C LEU A 21 17.33 -9.02 13.14
N ASP A 22 16.45 -9.18 14.11
CA ASP A 22 16.47 -10.35 14.99
C ASP A 22 15.89 -11.57 14.24
N ARG A 23 16.76 -12.23 13.50
CA ARG A 23 16.41 -13.43 12.73
C ARG A 23 15.78 -14.52 13.60
N THR A 24 16.24 -14.68 14.84
CA THR A 24 15.74 -15.71 15.75
C THR A 24 14.29 -15.39 16.17
N ALA A 25 13.99 -14.15 16.51
CA ALA A 25 12.63 -13.74 16.85
C ALA A 25 11.68 -13.90 15.65
N ILE A 26 12.10 -13.48 14.45
CA ILE A 26 11.32 -13.62 13.22
C ILE A 26 10.98 -15.08 12.96
N LEU A 27 11.98 -15.97 12.95
CA LEU A 27 11.77 -17.40 12.70
C LEU A 27 10.87 -18.04 13.76
N ARG A 28 11.06 -17.71 15.03
CA ARG A 28 10.20 -18.20 16.12
C ARG A 28 8.75 -17.78 15.92
N THR A 29 8.50 -16.51 15.60
CA THR A 29 7.14 -16.00 15.36
C THR A 29 6.51 -16.69 14.16
N ALA A 30 7.26 -16.85 13.06
CA ALA A 30 6.79 -17.54 11.86
C ALA A 30 6.50 -19.02 12.14
N SER A 31 7.39 -19.74 12.87
CA SER A 31 7.20 -21.15 13.24
C SER A 31 5.90 -21.36 14.03
N VAL A 32 5.62 -20.48 14.99
CA VAL A 32 4.37 -20.54 15.76
C VAL A 32 3.16 -20.31 14.85
N ALA A 33 3.20 -19.32 13.97
CA ALA A 33 2.11 -18.99 13.07
C ALA A 33 1.84 -20.08 12.03
N LEU A 34 2.91 -20.68 11.48
CA LEU A 34 2.84 -21.74 10.48
C LEU A 34 2.65 -23.12 11.12
N ARG A 35 2.81 -23.24 12.44
CA ARG A 35 2.79 -24.51 13.20
C ARG A 35 3.82 -25.49 12.66
N SER A 36 5.01 -25.01 12.37
CA SER A 36 6.11 -25.77 11.78
C SER A 36 7.42 -25.50 12.49
N ASP A 37 8.21 -26.53 12.68
CA ASP A 37 9.58 -26.45 13.21
C ASP A 37 10.60 -26.15 12.10
N SER A 38 10.20 -26.30 10.84
CA SER A 38 11.03 -26.06 9.66
C SER A 38 10.44 -24.90 8.84
N VAL A 39 11.09 -23.74 8.88
CA VAL A 39 10.67 -22.56 8.11
C VAL A 39 11.74 -22.21 7.09
N GLU A 40 11.34 -22.26 5.82
CA GLU A 40 12.14 -21.77 4.71
C GLU A 40 11.85 -20.30 4.42
N ILE A 41 12.87 -19.60 3.92
CA ILE A 41 12.81 -18.17 3.60
C ILE A 41 13.16 -18.02 2.13
N HIS A 42 12.21 -17.58 1.34
CA HIS A 42 12.38 -17.26 -0.07
C HIS A 42 12.27 -15.75 -0.26
N ARG A 43 13.22 -15.15 -0.99
CA ARG A 43 13.15 -13.74 -1.35
C ARG A 43 12.07 -13.56 -2.40
N LEU A 44 11.16 -12.62 -2.17
CA LEU A 44 10.25 -12.13 -3.18
C LEU A 44 10.95 -11.08 -4.03
N ASP A 45 10.68 -11.06 -5.34
CA ASP A 45 11.41 -10.24 -6.28
C ASP A 45 11.24 -8.73 -6.08
N ASP A 46 12.16 -8.00 -6.65
CA ASP A 46 12.58 -6.64 -6.39
C ASP A 46 11.49 -5.60 -6.14
N HIS A 47 11.25 -5.40 -4.86
CA HIS A 47 10.56 -4.21 -4.39
C HIS A 47 11.51 -3.27 -3.67
N LEU A 48 11.11 -2.01 -3.60
CA LEU A 48 11.80 -1.00 -2.83
C LEU A 48 12.07 -1.45 -1.40
N TYR A 49 11.09 -2.13 -0.78
CA TYR A 49 11.19 -2.80 0.51
C TYR A 49 11.50 -4.27 0.29
N ARG A 50 12.55 -4.77 0.93
CA ARG A 50 12.97 -6.17 0.81
C ARG A 50 11.89 -7.08 1.40
N SER A 51 11.28 -7.90 0.58
CA SER A 51 10.20 -8.81 0.95
C SER A 51 10.64 -10.26 0.87
N TYR A 52 10.12 -11.08 1.78
CA TYR A 52 10.44 -12.51 1.87
C TYR A 52 9.17 -13.29 2.20
N ARG A 53 8.99 -14.41 1.52
CA ARG A 53 8.02 -15.43 1.86
C ARG A 53 8.64 -16.39 2.86
N LEU A 54 7.93 -16.70 3.94
CA LEU A 54 8.31 -17.69 4.95
C LEU A 54 7.24 -18.78 4.93
N SER A 55 7.62 -20.01 4.58
CA SER A 55 6.70 -21.16 4.48
C SER A 55 7.30 -22.41 5.08
N ASP A 56 6.45 -23.40 5.32
CA ASP A 56 6.86 -24.76 5.66
C ASP A 56 7.09 -25.52 4.36
N PRO A 57 8.28 -26.12 4.13
CA PRO A 57 8.54 -26.89 2.92
C PRO A 57 7.61 -28.10 2.73
N SER A 58 6.98 -28.58 3.80
CA SER A 58 5.99 -29.66 3.72
C SER A 58 4.56 -29.16 3.45
N ASN A 59 4.30 -27.86 3.57
CA ASN A 59 3.01 -27.21 3.36
C ASN A 59 3.18 -25.79 2.83
N ASP A 60 3.56 -25.70 1.57
CA ASP A 60 3.87 -24.42 0.91
C ASP A 60 2.60 -23.57 0.60
N ASP A 61 1.40 -24.15 0.74
CA ASP A 61 0.14 -23.41 0.57
C ASP A 61 -0.10 -22.35 1.64
N THR A 62 0.59 -22.44 2.79
CA THR A 62 0.44 -21.49 3.90
C THR A 62 1.76 -20.80 4.18
N PHE A 63 1.75 -19.47 4.17
CA PHE A 63 2.97 -18.68 4.32
C PHE A 63 2.76 -17.40 5.11
N CYS A 64 3.87 -16.83 5.59
CA CYS A 64 3.94 -15.47 6.12
C CYS A 64 4.76 -14.59 5.17
N VAL A 65 4.51 -13.28 5.17
CA VAL A 65 5.31 -12.29 4.43
C VAL A 65 6.08 -11.43 5.41
N LEU A 66 7.40 -11.45 5.29
CA LEU A 66 8.30 -10.56 6.01
C LEU A 66 8.69 -9.40 5.11
N LYS A 67 8.48 -8.18 5.57
CA LYS A 67 8.96 -6.97 4.91
C LYS A 67 9.98 -6.25 5.76
N CYS A 68 11.09 -5.90 5.16
CA CYS A 68 12.21 -5.21 5.78
C CYS A 68 12.45 -3.86 5.12
N PRO A 69 13.08 -2.91 5.82
CA PRO A 69 13.48 -1.64 5.21
C PRO A 69 14.29 -1.84 3.94
N PRO A 70 14.31 -0.86 3.05
CA PRO A 70 15.19 -0.86 1.88
C PRO A 70 16.65 -1.06 2.23
N ALA A 71 17.46 -1.37 1.24
CA ALA A 71 18.91 -1.43 1.43
C ALA A 71 19.44 -0.09 1.96
N PRO A 72 20.48 -0.10 2.80
CA PRO A 72 21.16 1.14 3.21
C PRO A 72 21.51 1.99 1.98
N ASN A 73 21.28 3.29 2.05
CA ASN A 73 21.49 4.26 0.97
C ASN A 73 20.50 4.21 -0.20
N THR A 74 19.45 3.40 -0.17
CA THR A 74 18.36 3.51 -1.14
C THR A 74 17.70 4.87 -0.99
N ARG A 75 17.66 5.64 -2.09
CA ARG A 75 16.94 6.92 -2.13
C ARG A 75 15.45 6.62 -2.22
N LEU A 76 14.70 7.07 -1.22
CA LEU A 76 13.24 6.99 -1.19
C LEU A 76 12.64 8.32 -1.62
N LEU A 77 11.58 8.27 -2.40
CA LEU A 77 10.71 9.40 -2.61
C LEU A 77 9.91 9.70 -1.32
N ARG A 78 9.37 10.92 -1.20
CA ARG A 78 8.66 11.33 0.03
C ARG A 78 7.47 10.43 0.35
N HIS A 79 6.71 10.02 -0.66
CA HIS A 79 5.56 9.12 -0.51
C HIS A 79 5.93 7.65 -0.23
N GLU A 80 7.17 7.25 -0.48
CA GLU A 80 7.65 5.88 -0.22
C GLU A 80 8.16 5.69 1.21
N GLN A 81 8.28 6.78 1.95
CA GLN A 81 8.69 6.72 3.35
C GLN A 81 7.56 6.14 4.20
N ASP A 82 7.93 5.51 5.30
CA ASP A 82 6.98 5.00 6.31
C ASP A 82 6.06 3.85 5.85
N ARG A 83 6.28 3.20 4.69
CA ARG A 83 5.42 2.12 4.19
C ARG A 83 5.21 0.98 5.20
N LEU A 84 6.25 0.57 5.95
CA LEU A 84 6.12 -0.49 6.96
C LEU A 84 5.18 -0.08 8.10
N SER A 85 5.32 1.15 8.59
CA SER A 85 4.45 1.66 9.65
C SER A 85 3.02 1.88 9.15
N THR A 86 2.85 2.28 7.89
CA THR A 86 1.55 2.43 7.23
C THR A 86 0.85 1.08 7.12
N GLU A 87 1.56 0.04 6.66
CA GLU A 87 1.03 -1.32 6.58
C GLU A 87 0.58 -1.84 7.94
N ALA A 88 1.44 -1.73 8.95
CA ALA A 88 1.12 -2.15 10.31
C ALA A 88 -0.13 -1.45 10.85
N TYR A 89 -0.25 -0.15 10.63
CA TYR A 89 -1.40 0.63 11.07
C TYR A 89 -2.67 0.26 10.29
N CYS A 90 -2.56 0.04 8.97
CA CYS A 90 -3.67 -0.45 8.15
C CYS A 90 -4.21 -1.77 8.66
N LEU A 91 -3.34 -2.74 8.92
CA LEU A 91 -3.72 -4.05 9.47
C LEU A 91 -4.37 -3.94 10.84
N GLN A 92 -3.93 -2.99 11.69
CA GLN A 92 -4.60 -2.70 12.96
C GLN A 92 -6.02 -2.15 12.77
N ILE A 93 -6.23 -1.24 11.80
CA ILE A 93 -7.58 -0.74 11.45
C ILE A 93 -8.47 -1.91 11.02
N LEU A 94 -7.98 -2.77 10.15
CA LEU A 94 -8.72 -3.91 9.61
C LEU A 94 -9.03 -4.96 10.70
N SER A 95 -8.09 -5.25 11.59
CA SER A 95 -8.26 -6.22 12.66
C SER A 95 -9.34 -5.83 13.69
N ARG A 96 -9.52 -4.54 13.94
CA ARG A 96 -10.57 -4.03 14.85
C ARG A 96 -11.99 -4.21 14.30
N ARG A 97 -12.13 -4.49 13.00
CA ARG A 97 -13.41 -4.73 12.32
C ARG A 97 -13.76 -6.20 12.16
N ARG A 98 -13.23 -7.06 13.04
CA ARG A 98 -13.58 -8.50 13.10
C ARG A 98 -15.09 -8.67 13.28
N GLY A 99 -15.72 -9.38 12.34
CA GLY A 99 -17.19 -9.60 12.31
C GLY A 99 -17.89 -8.94 11.13
N SER A 100 -17.25 -8.01 10.41
CA SER A 100 -17.66 -7.66 9.04
C SER A 100 -17.19 -8.78 8.09
N PRO A 101 -17.94 -9.14 7.04
CA PRO A 101 -17.51 -10.09 6.00
C PRO A 101 -16.40 -9.47 5.12
N VAL A 102 -15.51 -8.74 5.73
CA VAL A 102 -14.30 -8.23 5.11
C VAL A 102 -13.34 -9.40 5.09
N VAL A 103 -12.99 -9.82 3.92
CA VAL A 103 -11.90 -10.67 3.47
C VAL A 103 -10.95 -11.13 4.57
N GLN A 104 -10.56 -12.39 4.54
CA GLN A 104 -9.49 -12.89 5.39
C GLN A 104 -8.27 -11.98 5.24
N GLN A 105 -7.97 -11.23 6.29
CA GLN A 105 -6.84 -10.32 6.30
C GLN A 105 -5.66 -11.04 6.95
N PRO A 106 -4.45 -10.90 6.41
CA PRO A 106 -3.29 -11.39 7.11
C PRO A 106 -3.18 -10.71 8.47
N ALA A 107 -2.84 -11.46 9.51
CA ALA A 107 -2.58 -10.88 10.81
C ALA A 107 -1.19 -10.23 10.82
N LEU A 108 -1.08 -9.09 11.47
CA LEU A 108 0.21 -8.54 11.85
C LEU A 108 0.75 -9.39 13.01
N LEU A 109 1.83 -10.12 12.79
CA LEU A 109 2.43 -11.01 13.79
C LEU A 109 3.44 -10.28 14.66
N ASP A 110 4.30 -9.47 14.03
CA ASP A 110 5.30 -8.67 14.72
C ASP A 110 5.63 -7.41 13.93
N HIS A 111 5.84 -6.32 14.66
CA HIS A 111 6.24 -5.04 14.11
C HIS A 111 7.04 -4.26 15.15
N GLN A 112 8.28 -3.98 14.82
CA GLN A 112 9.12 -3.09 15.60
C GLN A 112 9.40 -1.82 14.79
N PRO A 113 9.25 -0.61 15.36
CA PRO A 113 9.51 0.63 14.65
C PRO A 113 10.85 0.59 13.90
N ALA A 114 10.82 0.83 12.61
CA ALA A 114 11.95 0.88 11.70
C ALA A 114 12.72 -0.44 11.47
N SER A 115 12.21 -1.60 11.94
CA SER A 115 12.91 -2.88 11.77
C SER A 115 12.29 -3.80 10.72
N PHE A 116 11.03 -4.18 10.87
CA PHE A 116 10.35 -5.08 9.94
C PHE A 116 8.85 -5.15 10.24
N THR A 117 8.10 -5.73 9.28
CA THR A 117 6.71 -6.16 9.46
C THR A 117 6.62 -7.63 9.08
N LEU A 118 6.07 -8.47 9.94
CA LEU A 118 5.78 -9.88 9.67
C LEU A 118 4.27 -10.07 9.67
N VAL A 119 3.73 -10.48 8.54
CA VAL A 119 2.29 -10.54 8.24
C VAL A 119 1.92 -11.97 7.85
N GLY A 120 0.84 -12.51 8.38
CA GLY A 120 0.33 -13.83 8.02
C GLY A 120 -0.45 -14.49 9.17
N PRO A 121 -0.65 -15.83 9.13
CA PRO A 121 -0.45 -16.66 7.95
C PRO A 121 -1.47 -16.36 6.85
N GLN A 122 -1.08 -16.59 5.61
CA GLN A 122 -1.93 -16.53 4.40
C GLN A 122 -1.94 -17.90 3.73
N SER A 123 -3.07 -18.25 3.10
CA SER A 123 -3.18 -19.48 2.30
C SER A 123 -3.57 -19.14 0.88
N GLY A 124 -2.88 -19.75 -0.09
CA GLY A 124 -3.09 -19.53 -1.52
C GLY A 124 -1.81 -19.19 -2.26
N ILE A 125 -1.94 -18.66 -3.46
CA ILE A 125 -0.83 -18.30 -4.34
C ILE A 125 -0.77 -16.78 -4.46
N ILE A 126 0.42 -16.20 -4.46
CA ILE A 126 0.63 -14.81 -4.83
C ILE A 126 0.45 -14.68 -6.34
N LEU A 127 -0.30 -13.67 -6.80
CA LEU A 127 -0.67 -13.55 -8.22
C LEU A 127 0.54 -13.40 -9.15
N SER A 128 1.65 -12.82 -8.68
CA SER A 128 2.91 -12.75 -9.44
C SER A 128 3.59 -14.09 -9.61
N ASP A 129 3.35 -15.05 -8.71
CA ASP A 129 4.01 -16.37 -8.71
C ASP A 129 3.31 -17.38 -9.65
N LEU A 130 2.27 -16.93 -10.35
CA LEU A 130 1.50 -17.77 -11.24
C LEU A 130 2.30 -18.13 -12.50
N GLU A 131 2.74 -19.36 -12.62
CA GLU A 131 3.55 -19.84 -13.73
C GLU A 131 2.75 -19.93 -15.06
N THR A 132 1.47 -20.24 -14.97
CA THR A 132 0.58 -20.41 -16.15
C THR A 132 -0.53 -19.38 -16.15
N PRO A 133 -0.73 -18.64 -17.25
CA PRO A 133 -1.82 -17.68 -17.34
C PRO A 133 -3.19 -18.29 -17.04
N LEU A 134 -4.00 -17.61 -16.24
CA LEU A 134 -5.37 -18.04 -15.98
C LEU A 134 -6.21 -18.03 -17.26
N SER A 135 -7.14 -18.97 -17.38
CA SER A 135 -8.14 -18.91 -18.43
C SER A 135 -8.94 -17.59 -18.32
N PRO A 136 -9.50 -17.07 -19.44
CA PRO A 136 -10.24 -15.81 -19.41
C PRO A 136 -11.38 -15.78 -18.38
N SER A 137 -12.07 -16.91 -18.17
CA SER A 137 -13.14 -17.02 -17.19
C SER A 137 -12.62 -16.95 -15.73
N ARG A 138 -11.52 -17.62 -15.44
CA ARG A 138 -10.87 -17.56 -14.12
C ARG A 138 -10.29 -16.18 -13.85
N ARG A 139 -9.67 -15.57 -14.85
CA ARG A 139 -9.16 -14.20 -14.74
C ARG A 139 -10.30 -13.22 -14.43
N ARG A 140 -11.43 -13.30 -15.13
CA ARG A 140 -12.60 -12.46 -14.85
C ARG A 140 -13.16 -12.71 -13.44
N ALA A 141 -13.18 -13.95 -12.96
CA ALA A 141 -13.60 -14.28 -11.60
C ALA A 141 -12.68 -13.66 -10.56
N LEU A 142 -11.37 -13.79 -10.74
CA LEU A 142 -10.36 -13.15 -9.88
C LEU A 142 -10.52 -11.63 -9.85
N ASP A 143 -10.61 -11.01 -11.02
CA ASP A 143 -10.76 -9.55 -11.13
C ASP A 143 -12.06 -9.07 -10.46
N ARG A 144 -13.17 -9.81 -10.59
CA ARG A 144 -14.42 -9.51 -9.88
C ARG A 144 -14.26 -9.60 -8.36
N ASN A 145 -13.62 -10.65 -7.86
CA ASN A 145 -13.35 -10.81 -6.45
C ASN A 145 -12.43 -9.68 -5.92
N LEU A 146 -11.42 -9.28 -6.69
CA LEU A 146 -10.53 -8.18 -6.35
C LEU A 146 -11.29 -6.85 -6.28
N GLY A 147 -12.17 -6.58 -7.26
CA GLY A 147 -13.04 -5.41 -7.22
C GLY A 147 -13.93 -5.37 -5.97
N GLN A 148 -14.52 -6.51 -5.59
CA GLN A 148 -15.30 -6.62 -4.35
C GLN A 148 -14.44 -6.38 -3.11
N HIS A 149 -13.20 -6.86 -3.10
CA HIS A 149 -12.25 -6.64 -2.02
C HIS A 149 -11.92 -5.15 -1.86
N VAL A 150 -11.55 -4.48 -2.94
CA VAL A 150 -11.25 -3.05 -2.94
C VAL A 150 -12.47 -2.23 -2.51
N ARG A 151 -13.68 -2.59 -2.98
CA ARG A 151 -14.93 -1.95 -2.54
C ARG A 151 -15.13 -2.02 -1.02
N ARG A 152 -14.83 -3.17 -0.42
CA ARG A 152 -14.96 -3.35 1.05
C ARG A 152 -13.95 -2.48 1.81
N LEU A 153 -12.73 -2.36 1.32
CA LEU A 153 -11.73 -1.45 1.88
C LEU A 153 -12.21 0.00 1.76
N ASN A 154 -12.67 0.41 0.59
CA ASN A 154 -13.18 1.75 0.35
C ASN A 154 -14.52 2.07 1.08
N ALA A 155 -15.18 1.08 1.68
CA ALA A 155 -16.32 1.32 2.57
C ALA A 155 -15.89 1.87 3.94
N ILE A 156 -14.60 1.83 4.26
CA ILE A 156 -14.03 2.38 5.49
C ILE A 156 -13.73 3.88 5.25
N THR A 157 -14.35 4.75 6.04
CA THR A 157 -14.27 6.20 5.86
C THR A 157 -13.51 6.89 6.99
N CYS A 158 -12.97 8.06 6.68
CA CYS A 158 -12.37 9.00 7.62
C CYS A 158 -12.85 10.42 7.27
N PRO A 159 -13.01 11.30 8.24
CA PRO A 159 -13.43 12.68 7.96
C PRO A 159 -12.34 13.56 7.32
N THR A 160 -11.09 13.08 7.30
CA THR A 160 -9.92 13.82 6.80
C THR A 160 -9.08 12.97 5.86
N PHE A 161 -8.46 13.63 4.88
CA PHE A 161 -7.61 13.00 3.86
C PHE A 161 -6.14 13.06 4.25
N GLY A 162 -5.35 12.10 3.76
CA GLY A 162 -3.91 12.06 3.95
C GLY A 162 -3.38 10.70 4.39
N GLN A 163 -2.19 10.71 4.99
CA GLN A 163 -1.57 9.51 5.53
C GLN A 163 -2.44 8.86 6.60
N LEU A 164 -2.45 7.52 6.69
CA LEU A 164 -3.33 6.79 7.61
C LEU A 164 -3.19 7.23 9.06
N GLN A 165 -1.96 7.41 9.52
CA GLN A 165 -1.66 7.74 10.91
C GLN A 165 -1.90 9.21 11.24
N ARG A 166 -1.81 10.08 10.23
CA ARG A 166 -1.85 11.55 10.39
C ARG A 166 -2.63 12.22 9.26
N PRO A 167 -3.94 11.93 9.11
CA PRO A 167 -4.75 12.62 8.11
C PRO A 167 -4.93 14.08 8.54
N GLN A 168 -4.62 15.03 7.64
CA GLN A 168 -4.55 16.45 8.00
C GLN A 168 -5.30 17.39 7.05
N HIS A 169 -5.82 16.87 5.93
CA HIS A 169 -6.48 17.69 4.92
C HIS A 169 -8.00 17.56 4.99
N GLN A 170 -8.70 18.69 4.93
CA GLN A 170 -10.16 18.73 4.98
C GLN A 170 -10.81 18.43 3.62
N SER A 171 -10.06 18.50 2.52
CA SER A 171 -10.56 18.14 1.20
C SER A 171 -9.52 17.35 0.41
N TRP A 172 -10.03 16.56 -0.55
CA TRP A 172 -9.14 15.79 -1.43
C TRP A 172 -8.28 16.68 -2.31
N ALA A 173 -8.82 17.79 -2.82
CA ALA A 173 -8.05 18.74 -3.62
C ALA A 173 -6.79 19.23 -2.89
N ARG A 174 -6.89 19.56 -1.61
CA ARG A 174 -5.75 20.00 -0.79
C ARG A 174 -4.77 18.87 -0.53
N CYS A 175 -5.26 17.66 -0.25
CA CYS A 175 -4.42 16.49 -0.05
C CYS A 175 -3.64 16.15 -1.32
N PHE A 176 -4.33 16.04 -2.45
CA PHE A 176 -3.74 15.75 -3.75
C PHE A 176 -2.71 16.81 -4.16
N ALA A 177 -3.03 18.09 -3.98
CA ALA A 177 -2.09 19.18 -4.25
C ALA A 177 -0.81 19.10 -3.42
N SER A 178 -0.93 18.74 -2.13
CA SER A 178 0.25 18.54 -1.27
C SER A 178 1.13 17.41 -1.78
N MET A 179 0.54 16.26 -2.11
CA MET A 179 1.25 15.09 -2.64
C MET A 179 1.92 15.40 -4.00
N LEU A 180 1.19 16.07 -4.90
CA LEU A 180 1.72 16.46 -6.20
C LEU A 180 2.91 17.40 -6.07
N LEU A 181 2.85 18.37 -5.14
CA LEU A 181 3.97 19.27 -4.88
C LEU A 181 5.16 18.55 -4.24
N GLU A 182 4.94 17.53 -3.43
CA GLU A 182 6.01 16.67 -2.91
C GLU A 182 6.67 15.86 -4.03
N ALA A 183 5.89 15.28 -4.94
CA ALA A 183 6.41 14.58 -6.11
C ALA A 183 7.20 15.52 -7.04
N VAL A 184 6.73 16.75 -7.24
CA VAL A 184 7.46 17.79 -7.98
C VAL A 184 8.80 18.10 -7.33
N ARG A 185 8.84 18.24 -6.01
CA ARG A 185 10.09 18.45 -5.27
C ARG A 185 11.04 17.26 -5.36
N ASP A 186 10.52 16.03 -5.32
CA ASP A 186 11.34 14.84 -5.52
C ASP A 186 11.97 14.81 -6.92
N ALA A 187 11.23 15.26 -7.94
CA ALA A 187 11.75 15.40 -9.30
C ALA A 187 12.82 16.50 -9.39
N GLU A 188 12.61 17.66 -8.77
CA GLU A 188 13.59 18.75 -8.68
C GLU A 188 14.87 18.28 -7.96
N ASP A 189 14.73 17.62 -6.81
CA ASP A 189 15.85 17.03 -6.06
C ASP A 189 16.57 15.93 -6.85
N GLY A 190 15.86 15.25 -7.77
CA GLY A 190 16.38 14.23 -8.68
C GLY A 190 16.97 14.79 -9.98
N LEU A 191 16.91 16.10 -10.18
CA LEU A 191 17.28 16.78 -11.43
C LEU A 191 16.50 16.26 -12.65
N VAL A 192 15.26 15.82 -12.44
CA VAL A 192 14.35 15.39 -13.51
C VAL A 192 13.66 16.61 -14.11
N SER A 193 13.77 16.78 -15.42
CA SER A 193 13.06 17.85 -16.12
C SER A 193 11.60 17.44 -16.37
N LEU A 194 10.68 18.16 -15.77
CA LEU A 194 9.23 18.00 -15.95
C LEU A 194 8.61 19.32 -16.43
N PRO A 195 7.44 19.27 -17.11
CA PRO A 195 6.70 20.47 -17.49
C PRO A 195 5.96 21.06 -16.27
N TYR A 196 6.69 21.56 -15.29
CA TYR A 196 6.19 22.01 -13.99
C TYR A 196 5.06 23.03 -14.06
N SER A 197 5.11 23.95 -15.04
CA SER A 197 4.05 24.94 -15.27
C SER A 197 2.73 24.29 -15.69
N GLU A 198 2.80 23.30 -16.57
CA GLU A 198 1.66 22.55 -17.07
C GLU A 198 1.05 21.68 -15.98
N VAL A 199 1.89 21.00 -15.19
CA VAL A 199 1.43 20.22 -14.03
C VAL A 199 0.61 21.09 -13.07
N ARG A 200 1.12 22.28 -12.73
CA ARG A 200 0.39 23.24 -11.86
C ARG A 200 -0.88 23.78 -12.53
N ALA A 201 -0.85 24.03 -13.84
CA ALA A 201 -2.02 24.48 -14.58
C ALA A 201 -3.13 23.43 -14.61
N GLN A 202 -2.77 22.14 -14.79
CA GLN A 202 -3.74 21.02 -14.73
C GLN A 202 -4.33 20.88 -13.34
N LEU A 203 -3.54 20.96 -12.28
CA LEU A 203 -4.05 20.94 -10.91
C LEU A 203 -5.10 22.04 -10.69
N LYS A 204 -4.81 23.27 -11.13
CA LYS A 204 -5.75 24.41 -11.03
C LYS A 204 -7.01 24.16 -11.85
N ARG A 205 -6.87 23.62 -13.06
CA ARG A 205 -8.00 23.37 -13.98
C ARG A 205 -8.99 22.34 -13.40
N HIS A 206 -8.49 21.36 -12.66
CA HIS A 206 -9.30 20.25 -12.15
C HIS A 206 -9.62 20.34 -10.65
N TRP A 207 -9.29 21.48 -10.03
CA TRP A 207 -9.46 21.69 -8.59
C TRP A 207 -10.86 21.38 -8.09
N ASP A 208 -11.89 21.90 -8.73
CA ASP A 208 -13.30 21.73 -8.29
C ASP A 208 -13.72 20.25 -8.34
N ARG A 209 -13.21 19.51 -9.31
CA ARG A 209 -13.48 18.05 -9.41
C ARG A 209 -12.79 17.25 -8.30
N LEU A 210 -11.58 17.64 -7.95
CA LEU A 210 -10.88 17.06 -6.80
C LEU A 210 -11.58 17.44 -5.49
N ASP A 211 -12.06 18.66 -5.38
CA ASP A 211 -12.73 19.15 -4.17
C ASP A 211 -14.14 18.56 -3.99
N SER A 212 -14.74 18.00 -5.04
CA SER A 212 -16.05 17.35 -5.01
C SER A 212 -16.08 15.99 -4.31
N VAL A 213 -14.92 15.43 -3.90
CA VAL A 213 -14.86 14.16 -3.18
C VAL A 213 -15.35 14.34 -1.75
N PRO A 214 -16.50 13.71 -1.36
CA PRO A 214 -17.16 14.05 -0.10
C PRO A 214 -16.43 13.50 1.13
N ASP A 215 -15.91 12.27 1.04
CA ASP A 215 -15.33 11.55 2.16
C ASP A 215 -14.01 10.89 1.79
N ALA A 216 -13.06 10.95 2.70
CA ALA A 216 -11.84 10.14 2.59
C ALA A 216 -12.16 8.66 2.85
N ARG A 217 -11.61 7.79 2.03
CA ARG A 217 -11.80 6.34 2.13
C ARG A 217 -10.47 5.64 2.27
N LEU A 218 -10.47 4.49 2.95
CA LEU A 218 -9.27 3.64 3.02
C LEU A 218 -8.95 3.14 1.61
N THR A 219 -7.93 3.71 1.00
CA THR A 219 -7.53 3.45 -0.39
C THR A 219 -6.12 2.90 -0.42
N ILE A 220 -5.93 1.79 -1.13
CA ILE A 220 -4.61 1.27 -1.51
C ILE A 220 -4.26 1.95 -2.83
N THR A 221 -3.22 2.77 -2.83
CA THR A 221 -2.88 3.58 -4.00
C THR A 221 -2.10 2.80 -5.04
N GLU A 222 -1.35 1.79 -4.61
CA GLU A 222 -0.60 0.88 -5.45
C GLU A 222 -0.98 -0.56 -5.07
N LEU A 223 -1.51 -1.32 -6.04
CA LEU A 223 -1.93 -2.70 -5.85
C LEU A 223 -1.23 -3.61 -6.88
N PRO A 224 0.05 -3.92 -6.65
CA PRO A 224 0.81 -4.78 -7.54
C PRO A 224 0.35 -6.26 -7.46
N ALA A 225 0.68 -7.04 -8.49
CA ALA A 225 0.29 -8.45 -8.56
C ALA A 225 0.84 -9.30 -7.41
N ASP A 226 2.03 -8.98 -6.93
CA ASP A 226 2.66 -9.64 -5.77
C ASP A 226 2.03 -9.25 -4.42
N GLY A 227 1.18 -8.22 -4.41
CA GLY A 227 0.35 -7.86 -3.27
C GLY A 227 -0.95 -8.65 -3.15
N VAL A 228 -1.33 -9.46 -4.14
CA VAL A 228 -2.61 -10.17 -4.19
C VAL A 228 -2.43 -11.66 -3.95
N VAL A 229 -3.10 -12.21 -2.93
CA VAL A 229 -3.17 -13.65 -2.65
C VAL A 229 -4.53 -14.19 -3.05
N PHE A 230 -4.54 -15.29 -3.79
CA PHE A 230 -5.79 -15.89 -4.27
C PHE A 230 -5.72 -17.42 -4.27
N ASP A 231 -6.89 -18.05 -4.32
CA ASP A 231 -7.05 -19.49 -4.51
C ASP A 231 -7.08 -19.78 -6.03
N GLU A 232 -6.05 -20.46 -6.53
CA GLU A 232 -5.93 -20.76 -7.95
C GLU A 232 -7.11 -21.57 -8.50
N ARG A 233 -7.67 -22.45 -7.68
CA ARG A 233 -8.76 -23.34 -8.09
C ARG A 233 -10.08 -22.59 -8.26
N THR A 234 -10.37 -21.61 -7.38
CA THR A 234 -11.66 -20.89 -7.35
C THR A 234 -11.57 -19.50 -7.96
N GLY A 235 -10.38 -18.90 -8.05
CA GLY A 235 -10.16 -17.49 -8.38
C GLY A 235 -10.59 -16.54 -7.26
N GLU A 236 -10.81 -17.05 -6.04
CA GLU A 236 -11.21 -16.23 -4.90
C GLU A 236 -10.00 -15.50 -4.32
N VAL A 237 -10.09 -14.18 -4.16
CA VAL A 237 -9.07 -13.39 -3.47
C VAL A 237 -9.10 -13.73 -1.98
N ARG A 238 -8.01 -14.26 -1.47
CA ARG A 238 -7.82 -14.61 -0.06
C ARG A 238 -7.42 -13.42 0.79
N GLY A 239 -6.70 -12.47 0.22
CA GLY A 239 -6.27 -11.27 0.91
C GLY A 239 -5.25 -10.47 0.10
N LEU A 240 -4.83 -9.37 0.71
CA LEU A 240 -3.68 -8.60 0.24
C LEU A 240 -2.54 -8.78 1.23
N VAL A 241 -1.31 -8.74 0.72
CA VAL A 241 -0.08 -8.78 1.53
C VAL A 241 0.75 -7.52 1.37
N ASP A 242 0.20 -6.49 0.74
CA ASP A 242 0.78 -5.16 0.66
C ASP A 242 -0.24 -4.06 0.95
N TYR A 243 -0.10 -3.45 2.12
CA TYR A 243 -0.86 -2.29 2.55
C TYR A 243 0.02 -1.06 2.76
N GLY A 244 1.28 -1.11 2.30
CA GLY A 244 2.25 -0.04 2.51
C GLY A 244 1.89 1.28 1.83
N SER A 245 1.08 1.23 0.77
CA SER A 245 0.58 2.39 0.04
C SER A 245 -0.80 2.88 0.52
N ALA A 246 -1.32 2.34 1.63
CA ALA A 246 -2.64 2.69 2.12
C ALA A 246 -2.71 4.14 2.63
N MET A 247 -3.78 4.84 2.28
CA MET A 247 -4.04 6.19 2.76
C MET A 247 -5.54 6.51 2.82
N TRP A 248 -5.88 7.62 3.44
CA TRP A 248 -7.22 8.21 3.39
C TRP A 248 -7.33 9.11 2.15
N ALA A 249 -8.00 8.62 1.10
CA ALA A 249 -8.00 9.25 -0.22
C ALA A 249 -9.35 9.16 -0.94
N ASP A 250 -9.40 9.77 -2.12
CA ASP A 250 -10.40 9.41 -3.14
C ASP A 250 -10.17 7.96 -3.57
N PRO A 251 -11.19 7.08 -3.55
CA PRO A 251 -11.05 5.71 -4.06
C PRO A 251 -10.47 5.62 -5.47
N MET A 252 -10.82 6.59 -6.33
CA MET A 252 -10.38 6.61 -7.73
C MET A 252 -8.88 6.86 -7.89
N PHE A 253 -8.17 7.23 -6.84
CA PHE A 253 -6.73 7.41 -6.83
C PHE A 253 -5.95 6.09 -6.80
N GLY A 254 -6.61 4.96 -6.52
CA GLY A 254 -5.97 3.64 -6.61
C GLY A 254 -5.61 3.27 -8.05
N ASP A 255 -4.40 2.78 -8.28
CA ASP A 255 -3.89 2.36 -9.60
C ASP A 255 -4.72 1.25 -10.24
N CYS A 256 -5.39 0.42 -9.44
CA CYS A 256 -6.31 -0.61 -9.88
C CYS A 256 -7.48 -0.07 -10.75
N PHE A 257 -7.77 1.23 -10.68
CA PHE A 257 -8.78 1.88 -11.51
C PHE A 257 -8.25 2.40 -12.85
N VAL A 258 -6.96 2.60 -13.02
CA VAL A 258 -6.36 3.19 -14.24
C VAL A 258 -6.62 2.31 -15.46
N ARG A 259 -6.53 0.99 -15.29
CA ARG A 259 -6.80 0.00 -16.34
C ARG A 259 -7.71 -1.12 -15.83
N ALA A 260 -8.79 -0.73 -15.14
CA ALA A 260 -9.71 -1.68 -14.57
C ALA A 260 -10.33 -2.58 -15.64
N SER A 261 -10.26 -3.89 -15.43
CA SER A 261 -10.96 -4.85 -16.30
C SER A 261 -12.47 -4.79 -16.07
N GLU A 262 -13.25 -5.30 -17.04
CA GLU A 262 -14.70 -5.42 -16.86
C GLU A 262 -15.05 -6.22 -15.59
N GLY A 263 -14.33 -7.33 -15.34
CA GLY A 263 -14.54 -8.14 -14.14
C GLY A 263 -14.31 -7.33 -12.85
N PHE A 264 -13.26 -6.52 -12.80
CA PHE A 264 -13.00 -5.65 -11.65
C PHE A 264 -14.12 -4.63 -11.43
N VAL A 265 -14.57 -3.97 -12.50
CA VAL A 265 -15.68 -3.01 -12.44
C VAL A 265 -16.99 -3.67 -11.99
N GLU A 266 -17.31 -4.87 -12.49
CA GLU A 266 -18.45 -5.65 -12.02
C GLU A 266 -18.38 -5.93 -10.51
N GLY A 267 -17.21 -6.29 -10.03
CA GLY A 267 -17.00 -6.60 -8.61
C GLY A 267 -17.05 -5.36 -7.70
N TYR A 268 -16.42 -4.29 -8.12
CA TYR A 268 -16.40 -3.03 -7.38
C TYR A 268 -17.78 -2.36 -7.37
N GLY A 269 -18.55 -2.50 -8.45
CA GLY A 269 -19.80 -1.81 -8.69
C GLY A 269 -19.62 -0.60 -9.60
N ALA A 270 -20.74 -0.08 -10.09
CA ALA A 270 -20.73 0.98 -11.08
C ALA A 270 -19.91 2.20 -10.59
N VAL A 271 -19.00 2.62 -11.44
CA VAL A 271 -18.22 3.86 -11.32
C VAL A 271 -18.81 4.81 -12.37
N ASP A 272 -20.07 5.24 -12.13
CA ASP A 272 -20.89 5.92 -13.12
C ASP A 272 -21.02 7.42 -12.79
N GLY A 273 -20.08 8.20 -13.29
CA GLY A 273 -20.16 9.65 -13.29
C GLY A 273 -19.05 10.24 -14.12
N GLU A 274 -19.33 11.34 -14.83
CA GLU A 274 -18.30 12.04 -15.61
C GLU A 274 -17.15 12.50 -14.70
N ASP A 275 -17.47 12.98 -13.51
CA ASP A 275 -16.48 13.39 -12.52
C ASP A 275 -15.59 12.24 -12.05
N GLN A 276 -16.14 11.04 -11.86
CA GLN A 276 -15.35 9.85 -11.48
C GLN A 276 -14.45 9.40 -12.63
N ARG A 277 -14.92 9.48 -13.89
CA ARG A 277 -14.08 9.17 -15.05
C ARG A 277 -12.89 10.10 -15.16
N VAL A 278 -13.11 11.40 -14.94
CA VAL A 278 -12.03 12.39 -14.98
C VAL A 278 -11.05 12.20 -13.83
N ARG A 279 -11.53 11.93 -12.60
CA ARG A 279 -10.67 11.69 -11.44
C ARG A 279 -9.77 10.46 -11.57
N ARG A 280 -10.17 9.47 -12.37
CA ARG A 280 -9.34 8.30 -12.72
C ARG A 280 -8.19 8.63 -13.68
N LEU A 281 -8.23 9.76 -14.35
CA LEU A 281 -7.24 10.19 -15.35
C LEU A 281 -6.28 11.24 -14.80
N LEU A 282 -6.55 11.77 -13.62
CA LEU A 282 -5.70 12.71 -12.90
C LEU A 282 -4.68 11.98 -12.03
#